data_3590ff6526a41cdaee27ebbbbbc8d026
#
_entry.id   3590ff6526a41cdaee27ebbbbbc8d026
#
_cell.length_a   1.000
_cell.length_b   1.000
_cell.length_c   1.000
_cell.angle_alpha   90.00
_cell.angle_beta   90.00
_cell.angle_gamma   90.00
#
_symmetry.space_group_name_H-M   'P 1'
#
loop_
_entity.id
_entity.type
_entity.pdbx_description
1 polymer ?
#
loop_
_entity_poly.entity_id
_entity_poly.type
_entity_poly.pdbx_seq_one_letter_code
_entity_poly.pdbx_strand_id
1 'polypeptide(L)'
;MAGVRTGLLLGAGLMAWLFGPGPLSPYRRALLDRSPPQLVLVLGGDVDRERMGARLARQLDLPLLVSGGSNREYAEWMLSEERFNPGRVTLDYRARDTLSNFTSVVDELQADGVRHVLLVTSEDHLPRSMAVGQVVAGSRGIQLTGVPVACREDCTQEGRLKQWSDWLRAVAWVMTGRDLRDAADPDPAER
;
A
#
# COMPACT_ATOMS: atom_id res chain seq x y z
N MET A 1 7.96 22.48 43.96
CA MET A 1 7.82 23.23 42.69
C MET A 1 8.61 22.63 41.50
N ALA A 2 9.66 21.83 41.73
CA ALA A 2 10.43 21.19 40.67
C ALA A 2 9.62 20.14 39.85
N GLY A 3 8.83 19.30 40.53
CA GLY A 3 8.08 18.22 39.86
C GLY A 3 7.02 18.67 38.86
N VAL A 4 6.37 19.82 39.08
CA VAL A 4 5.36 20.36 38.16
C VAL A 4 6.02 20.87 36.87
N ARG A 5 7.17 21.49 36.95
CA ARG A 5 7.94 21.97 35.78
C ARG A 5 8.44 20.81 34.92
N THR A 6 8.92 19.73 35.54
CA THR A 6 9.40 18.53 34.85
C THR A 6 8.21 17.83 34.12
N GLY A 7 7.05 17.71 34.77
CA GLY A 7 5.85 17.15 34.15
C GLY A 7 5.34 17.96 32.93
N LEU A 8 5.40 19.30 33.02
CA LEU A 8 5.02 20.18 31.91
C LEU A 8 5.97 20.08 30.74
N LEU A 9 7.28 19.96 30.97
CA LEU A 9 8.28 19.81 29.92
C LEU A 9 8.18 18.44 29.23
N LEU A 10 7.92 17.37 29.98
CA LEU A 10 7.69 16.04 29.42
C LEU A 10 6.40 15.99 28.59
N GLY A 11 5.32 16.64 29.09
CA GLY A 11 4.08 16.75 28.35
C GLY A 11 4.20 17.58 27.06
N ALA A 12 4.91 18.70 27.11
CA ALA A 12 5.19 19.52 25.93
C ALA A 12 6.09 18.79 24.91
N GLY A 13 7.10 18.05 25.40
CA GLY A 13 7.96 17.21 24.55
C GLY A 13 7.18 16.08 23.86
N LEU A 14 6.29 15.41 24.60
CA LEU A 14 5.42 14.36 24.03
C LEU A 14 4.44 14.96 23.00
N MET A 15 3.84 16.11 23.30
CA MET A 15 2.97 16.81 22.35
C MET A 15 3.72 17.27 21.09
N ALA A 16 4.92 17.82 21.23
CA ALA A 16 5.75 18.19 20.09
C ALA A 16 6.17 16.95 19.27
N TRP A 17 6.43 15.82 19.91
CA TRP A 17 6.74 14.56 19.23
C TRP A 17 5.52 13.96 18.52
N LEU A 18 4.33 14.00 19.12
CA LEU A 18 3.09 13.50 18.55
C LEU A 18 2.54 14.41 17.44
N PHE A 19 2.62 15.72 17.61
CA PHE A 19 1.99 16.70 16.72
C PHE A 19 2.97 17.53 15.89
N GLY A 20 4.25 17.44 16.16
CA GLY A 20 5.32 18.11 15.43
C GLY A 20 5.81 17.35 14.19
N PRO A 21 6.94 17.76 13.59
CA PRO A 21 7.56 17.10 12.43
C PRO A 21 8.32 15.83 12.82
N GLY A 22 7.75 14.98 13.69
CA GLY A 22 8.31 13.72 14.14
C GLY A 22 8.03 12.56 13.18
N PRO A 23 8.48 11.32 13.52
CA PRO A 23 8.37 10.13 12.67
C PRO A 23 6.91 9.73 12.36
N LEU A 24 5.95 10.20 13.17
CA LEU A 24 4.52 9.96 12.92
C LEU A 24 3.87 11.04 12.02
N SER A 25 4.61 12.09 11.64
CA SER A 25 4.06 13.17 10.80
C SER A 25 3.55 12.71 9.44
N PRO A 26 4.17 11.73 8.72
CA PRO A 26 3.62 11.21 7.48
C PRO A 26 2.27 10.51 7.69
N TYR A 27 2.16 9.66 8.70
CA TYR A 27 0.92 8.95 9.04
C TYR A 27 -0.22 9.92 9.37
N ARG A 28 0.07 10.96 10.16
CA ARG A 28 -0.90 12.00 10.44
C ARG A 28 -1.31 12.74 9.16
N ARG A 29 -0.36 13.02 8.27
CA ARG A 29 -0.65 13.64 6.97
C ARG A 29 -1.57 12.74 6.16
N ALA A 30 -1.26 11.44 6.02
CA ALA A 30 -2.12 10.48 5.34
C ALA A 30 -3.54 10.41 5.93
N LEU A 31 -3.68 10.45 7.26
CA LEU A 31 -4.98 10.41 7.94
C LEU A 31 -5.81 11.69 7.78
N LEU A 32 -5.16 12.84 7.67
CA LEU A 32 -5.81 14.14 7.60
C LEU A 32 -5.96 14.67 6.16
N ASP A 33 -5.31 14.03 5.19
CA ASP A 33 -5.42 14.38 3.79
C ASP A 33 -6.85 14.15 3.30
N ARG A 34 -7.40 15.13 2.62
CA ARG A 34 -8.73 15.11 2.00
C ARG A 34 -8.64 15.26 0.49
N SER A 35 -7.46 15.03 -0.07
CA SER A 35 -7.27 15.06 -1.51
C SER A 35 -8.14 13.99 -2.17
N PRO A 36 -8.72 14.27 -3.33
CA PRO A 36 -9.39 13.25 -4.10
C PRO A 36 -8.39 12.13 -4.47
N PRO A 37 -8.86 10.91 -4.75
CA PRO A 37 -8.01 9.85 -5.26
C PRO A 37 -7.25 10.29 -6.51
N GLN A 38 -5.98 9.89 -6.61
CA GLN A 38 -5.08 10.28 -7.69
C GLN A 38 -4.61 9.08 -8.52
N LEU A 39 -4.78 7.86 -7.99
CA LEU A 39 -4.33 6.61 -8.60
C LEU A 39 -5.23 5.47 -8.15
N VAL A 40 -5.41 4.49 -9.03
CA VAL A 40 -5.95 3.16 -8.69
C VAL A 40 -4.79 2.18 -8.64
N LEU A 41 -4.54 1.57 -7.48
CA LEU A 41 -3.58 0.49 -7.27
C LEU A 41 -4.33 -0.83 -7.17
N VAL A 42 -4.03 -1.77 -8.07
CA VAL A 42 -4.56 -3.14 -8.02
C VAL A 42 -3.49 -4.07 -7.46
N LEU A 43 -3.83 -4.84 -6.44
CA LEU A 43 -3.00 -5.97 -6.04
C LEU A 43 -3.39 -7.19 -6.86
N GLY A 44 -2.44 -7.67 -7.65
CA GLY A 44 -2.63 -8.79 -8.57
C GLY A 44 -2.92 -10.12 -7.89
N GLY A 45 -3.02 -11.18 -8.70
CA GLY A 45 -3.34 -12.54 -8.28
C GLY A 45 -4.73 -13.02 -8.66
N ASP A 46 -5.61 -12.11 -9.12
CA ASP A 46 -6.92 -12.43 -9.67
C ASP A 46 -7.28 -11.43 -10.77
N VAL A 47 -7.72 -11.97 -11.92
CA VAL A 47 -8.10 -11.19 -13.10
C VAL A 47 -9.32 -10.29 -12.85
N ASP A 48 -10.24 -10.70 -12.01
CA ASP A 48 -11.42 -9.89 -11.68
C ASP A 48 -11.04 -8.60 -10.93
N ARG A 49 -9.94 -8.63 -10.14
CA ARG A 49 -9.39 -7.41 -9.51
C ARG A 49 -8.82 -6.45 -10.55
N GLU A 50 -8.07 -6.97 -11.52
CA GLU A 50 -7.46 -6.16 -12.58
C GLU A 50 -8.54 -5.51 -13.45
N ARG A 51 -9.58 -6.27 -13.85
CA ARG A 51 -10.74 -5.75 -14.60
C ARG A 51 -11.48 -4.67 -13.82
N MET A 52 -11.78 -4.92 -12.54
CA MET A 52 -12.45 -3.93 -11.71
C MET A 52 -11.60 -2.67 -11.56
N GLY A 53 -10.29 -2.81 -11.35
CA GLY A 53 -9.36 -1.70 -11.28
C GLY A 53 -9.34 -0.88 -12.57
N ALA A 54 -9.29 -1.53 -13.74
CA ALA A 54 -9.32 -0.85 -15.03
C ALA A 54 -10.63 -0.08 -15.26
N ARG A 55 -11.77 -0.69 -14.92
CA ARG A 55 -13.08 -0.02 -15.02
C ARG A 55 -13.17 1.18 -14.09
N LEU A 56 -12.76 1.02 -12.84
CA LEU A 56 -12.76 2.09 -11.85
C LEU A 56 -11.86 3.25 -12.27
N ALA A 57 -10.62 2.95 -12.69
CA ALA A 57 -9.65 3.94 -13.14
C ALA A 57 -10.18 4.71 -14.35
N ARG A 58 -10.81 4.02 -15.30
CA ARG A 58 -11.46 4.66 -16.47
C ARG A 58 -12.63 5.54 -16.06
N GLN A 59 -13.51 5.08 -15.16
CA GLN A 59 -14.68 5.84 -14.71
C GLN A 59 -14.29 7.12 -13.97
N LEU A 60 -13.21 7.08 -13.20
CA LEU A 60 -12.73 8.21 -12.42
C LEU A 60 -11.66 9.04 -13.15
N ASP A 61 -11.32 8.65 -14.37
CA ASP A 61 -10.23 9.26 -15.17
C ASP A 61 -8.89 9.29 -14.40
N LEU A 62 -8.55 8.18 -13.74
CA LEU A 62 -7.32 8.02 -12.95
C LEU A 62 -6.29 7.11 -13.66
N PRO A 63 -4.99 7.29 -13.43
CA PRO A 63 -3.99 6.31 -13.81
C PRO A 63 -4.19 5.00 -13.04
N LEU A 64 -3.77 3.90 -13.65
CA LEU A 64 -3.84 2.54 -13.12
C LEU A 64 -2.43 2.00 -12.88
N LEU A 65 -2.20 1.44 -11.71
CA LEU A 65 -1.00 0.68 -11.39
C LEU A 65 -1.43 -0.72 -10.96
N VAL A 66 -0.89 -1.76 -11.61
CA VAL A 66 -1.12 -3.16 -11.25
C VAL A 66 0.19 -3.72 -10.71
N SER A 67 0.18 -4.12 -9.44
CA SER A 67 1.34 -4.71 -8.77
C SER A 67 1.15 -6.22 -8.61
N GLY A 68 2.08 -7.01 -9.17
CA GLY A 68 2.04 -8.47 -9.11
C GLY A 68 0.88 -9.10 -9.89
N GLY A 69 0.47 -8.45 -11.00
CA GLY A 69 -0.67 -8.88 -11.80
C GLY A 69 -0.43 -10.09 -12.71
N SER A 70 -1.38 -10.33 -13.60
CA SER A 70 -1.29 -11.33 -14.65
C SER A 70 -0.11 -11.06 -15.60
N ASN A 71 0.26 -12.06 -16.42
CA ASN A 71 1.33 -11.83 -17.39
C ASN A 71 1.01 -10.67 -18.35
N ARG A 72 2.04 -10.07 -18.92
CA ARG A 72 1.94 -8.83 -19.70
C ARG A 72 0.98 -8.96 -20.86
N GLU A 73 1.04 -10.03 -21.62
CA GLU A 73 0.21 -10.24 -22.81
C GLU A 73 -1.28 -10.30 -22.46
N TYR A 74 -1.59 -11.00 -21.36
CA TYR A 74 -2.96 -11.08 -20.88
C TYR A 74 -3.45 -9.73 -20.33
N ALA A 75 -2.61 -9.04 -19.54
CA ALA A 75 -2.95 -7.72 -19.00
C ALA A 75 -3.22 -6.72 -20.13
N GLU A 76 -2.38 -6.65 -21.14
CA GLU A 76 -2.55 -5.75 -22.29
C GLU A 76 -3.83 -6.08 -23.08
N TRP A 77 -4.11 -7.37 -23.33
CA TRP A 77 -5.35 -7.80 -23.95
C TRP A 77 -6.57 -7.41 -23.12
N MET A 78 -6.59 -7.70 -21.83
CA MET A 78 -7.68 -7.38 -20.91
C MET A 78 -7.92 -5.86 -20.82
N LEU A 79 -6.87 -5.06 -20.74
CA LEU A 79 -6.95 -3.60 -20.71
C LEU A 79 -7.55 -3.04 -22.01
N SER A 80 -7.23 -3.66 -23.17
CA SER A 80 -7.81 -3.28 -24.46
C SER A 80 -9.31 -3.59 -24.51
N GLU A 81 -9.74 -4.75 -24.00
CA GLU A 81 -11.16 -5.12 -23.88
C GLU A 81 -11.93 -4.13 -22.98
N GLU A 82 -11.30 -3.71 -21.88
CA GLU A 82 -11.87 -2.70 -20.99
C GLU A 82 -11.74 -1.26 -21.52
N ARG A 83 -11.17 -1.09 -22.74
CA ARG A 83 -10.94 0.20 -23.40
C ARG A 83 -10.16 1.20 -22.52
N PHE A 84 -9.20 0.68 -21.75
CA PHE A 84 -8.33 1.51 -20.94
C PHE A 84 -7.17 2.07 -21.76
N ASN A 85 -6.80 3.32 -21.52
CA ASN A 85 -5.69 3.95 -22.24
C ASN A 85 -4.34 3.33 -21.81
N PRO A 86 -3.60 2.65 -22.70
CA PRO A 86 -2.34 2.03 -22.36
C PRO A 86 -1.26 3.01 -21.89
N GLY A 87 -1.34 4.29 -22.27
CA GLY A 87 -0.43 5.33 -21.79
C GLY A 87 -0.67 5.75 -20.33
N ARG A 88 -1.70 5.22 -19.69
CA ARG A 88 -2.06 5.52 -18.29
C ARG A 88 -2.02 4.30 -17.37
N VAL A 89 -1.38 3.22 -17.82
CA VAL A 89 -1.19 2.01 -17.02
C VAL A 89 0.27 1.75 -16.75
N THR A 90 0.57 1.36 -15.53
CA THR A 90 1.87 0.82 -15.11
C THR A 90 1.66 -0.61 -14.62
N LEU A 91 2.40 -1.56 -15.20
CA LEU A 91 2.42 -2.96 -14.78
C LEU A 91 3.73 -3.21 -14.04
N ASP A 92 3.66 -3.43 -12.72
CA ASP A 92 4.82 -3.72 -11.87
C ASP A 92 4.84 -5.20 -11.49
N TYR A 93 5.90 -5.89 -11.90
CA TYR A 93 6.10 -7.32 -11.65
C TYR A 93 7.17 -7.61 -10.58
N ARG A 94 7.63 -6.59 -9.85
CA ARG A 94 8.65 -6.75 -8.78
C ARG A 94 8.08 -7.40 -7.53
N ALA A 95 6.77 -7.31 -7.34
CA ALA A 95 6.09 -7.83 -6.15
C ALA A 95 6.07 -9.37 -6.14
N ARG A 96 6.38 -9.94 -4.96
CA ARG A 96 6.37 -11.40 -4.71
C ARG A 96 5.33 -11.80 -3.66
N ASP A 97 4.84 -10.84 -2.87
CA ASP A 97 3.85 -11.04 -1.81
C ASP A 97 3.15 -9.72 -1.46
N THR A 98 2.26 -9.75 -0.43
CA THR A 98 1.47 -8.57 -0.05
C THR A 98 2.33 -7.40 0.42
N LEU A 99 3.45 -7.62 1.10
CA LEU A 99 4.34 -6.54 1.51
C LEU A 99 5.02 -5.90 0.31
N SER A 100 5.59 -6.72 -0.56
CA SER A 100 6.31 -6.24 -1.75
C SER A 100 5.39 -5.55 -2.76
N ASN A 101 4.09 -5.84 -2.79
CA ASN A 101 3.13 -5.08 -3.60
C ASN A 101 3.09 -3.58 -3.23
N PHE A 102 3.42 -3.22 -2.01
CA PHE A 102 3.50 -1.82 -1.59
C PHE A 102 4.93 -1.29 -1.64
N THR A 103 5.89 -2.08 -1.15
CA THR A 103 7.27 -1.60 -1.02
C THR A 103 7.97 -1.38 -2.36
N SER A 104 7.55 -2.11 -3.41
CA SER A 104 8.10 -1.93 -4.77
C SER A 104 7.70 -0.60 -5.43
N VAL A 105 6.58 0.01 -5.01
CA VAL A 105 6.00 1.16 -5.71
C VAL A 105 5.89 2.42 -4.84
N VAL A 106 5.93 2.30 -3.51
CA VAL A 106 5.56 3.40 -2.61
C VAL A 106 6.47 4.62 -2.73
N ASP A 107 7.77 4.41 -2.93
CA ASP A 107 8.73 5.50 -3.04
C ASP A 107 8.58 6.25 -4.39
N GLU A 108 8.24 5.54 -5.46
CA GLU A 108 7.90 6.12 -6.75
C GLU A 108 6.60 6.96 -6.63
N LEU A 109 5.56 6.41 -6.01
CA LEU A 109 4.30 7.14 -5.78
C LEU A 109 4.52 8.40 -4.94
N GLN A 110 5.39 8.35 -3.92
CA GLN A 110 5.73 9.52 -3.13
C GLN A 110 6.48 10.57 -3.95
N ALA A 111 7.43 10.15 -4.78
CA ALA A 111 8.19 11.04 -5.65
C ALA A 111 7.29 11.74 -6.68
N ASP A 112 6.27 11.03 -7.19
CA ASP A 112 5.25 11.57 -8.09
C ASP A 112 4.22 12.46 -7.40
N GLY A 113 4.34 12.66 -6.08
CA GLY A 113 3.44 13.51 -5.31
C GLY A 113 2.07 12.91 -5.05
N VAL A 114 1.89 11.60 -5.22
CA VAL A 114 0.63 10.89 -4.92
C VAL A 114 0.39 10.92 -3.42
N ARG A 115 -0.83 11.30 -3.02
CA ARG A 115 -1.24 11.39 -1.61
C ARG A 115 -2.44 10.54 -1.27
N HIS A 116 -3.25 10.17 -2.26
CA HIS A 116 -4.43 9.33 -2.04
C HIS A 116 -4.57 8.30 -3.17
N VAL A 117 -4.65 7.03 -2.79
CA VAL A 117 -4.71 5.86 -3.66
C VAL A 117 -5.96 5.05 -3.37
N LEU A 118 -6.69 4.63 -4.40
CA LEU A 118 -7.72 3.60 -4.31
C LEU A 118 -7.06 2.23 -4.44
N LEU A 119 -7.13 1.44 -3.38
CA LEU A 119 -6.56 0.09 -3.32
C LEU A 119 -7.62 -0.94 -3.69
N VAL A 120 -7.47 -1.57 -4.84
CA VAL A 120 -8.38 -2.61 -5.34
C VAL A 120 -7.79 -3.99 -5.04
N THR A 121 -8.52 -4.80 -4.30
CA THR A 121 -8.20 -6.20 -4.01
C THR A 121 -9.48 -6.96 -3.66
N SER A 122 -9.45 -8.30 -3.58
CA SER A 122 -10.62 -9.06 -3.18
C SER A 122 -10.99 -8.82 -1.71
N GLU A 123 -12.26 -9.01 -1.39
CA GLU A 123 -12.81 -8.73 -0.06
C GLU A 123 -12.17 -9.55 1.05
N ASP A 124 -11.76 -10.79 0.77
CA ASP A 124 -11.06 -11.67 1.71
C ASP A 124 -9.61 -11.22 1.97
N HIS A 125 -8.95 -10.62 0.98
CA HIS A 125 -7.59 -10.06 1.11
C HIS A 125 -7.55 -8.61 1.62
N LEU A 126 -8.65 -7.88 1.52
CA LEU A 126 -8.69 -6.44 1.83
C LEU A 126 -8.22 -6.11 3.26
N PRO A 127 -8.65 -6.84 4.32
CA PRO A 127 -8.21 -6.51 5.68
C PRO A 127 -6.68 -6.60 5.85
N ARG A 128 -6.04 -7.64 5.29
CA ARG A 128 -4.58 -7.82 5.33
C ARG A 128 -3.87 -6.76 4.51
N SER A 129 -4.33 -6.54 3.29
CA SER A 129 -3.74 -5.56 2.39
C SER A 129 -3.82 -4.14 2.96
N MET A 130 -4.93 -3.79 3.59
CA MET A 130 -5.07 -2.50 4.27
C MET A 130 -4.15 -2.38 5.48
N ALA A 131 -4.03 -3.43 6.30
CA ALA A 131 -3.15 -3.41 7.47
C ALA A 131 -1.68 -3.20 7.08
N VAL A 132 -1.20 -3.89 6.05
CA VAL A 132 0.17 -3.74 5.51
C VAL A 132 0.33 -2.41 4.79
N GLY A 133 -0.59 -2.09 3.90
CA GLY A 133 -0.52 -0.90 3.06
C GLY A 133 -0.59 0.40 3.86
N GLN A 134 -1.41 0.48 4.92
CA GLN A 134 -1.46 1.65 5.80
C GLN A 134 -0.15 1.90 6.54
N VAL A 135 0.60 0.85 6.89
CA VAL A 135 1.93 1.00 7.48
C VAL A 135 2.91 1.53 6.44
N VAL A 136 2.99 0.89 5.26
CA VAL A 136 3.95 1.24 4.23
C VAL A 136 3.62 2.59 3.57
N ALA A 137 2.43 2.74 3.00
CA ALA A 137 2.01 3.97 2.32
C ALA A 137 1.84 5.14 3.30
N GLY A 138 1.32 4.87 4.51
CA GLY A 138 1.21 5.87 5.56
C GLY A 138 2.56 6.45 5.97
N SER A 139 3.63 5.66 5.98
CA SER A 139 5.00 6.15 6.25
C SER A 139 5.50 7.15 5.22
N ARG A 140 4.91 7.19 4.03
CA ARG A 140 5.19 8.14 2.94
C ARG A 140 4.13 9.26 2.85
N GLY A 141 3.17 9.29 3.78
CA GLY A 141 2.10 10.29 3.79
C GLY A 141 1.00 10.03 2.75
N ILE A 142 0.88 8.79 2.28
CA ILE A 142 -0.11 8.36 1.28
C ILE A 142 -1.29 7.71 1.99
N GLN A 143 -2.48 8.24 1.76
CA GLN A 143 -3.75 7.68 2.20
C GLN A 143 -4.16 6.52 1.29
N LEU A 144 -4.70 5.45 1.87
CA LEU A 144 -5.31 4.35 1.14
C LEU A 144 -6.82 4.30 1.42
N THR A 145 -7.61 4.16 0.37
CA THR A 145 -9.03 3.81 0.45
C THR A 145 -9.23 2.46 -0.21
N GLY A 146 -9.67 1.48 0.56
CA GLY A 146 -9.89 0.12 0.07
C GLY A 146 -11.16 0.00 -0.77
N VAL A 147 -11.05 -0.67 -1.91
CA VAL A 147 -12.15 -1.01 -2.82
C VAL A 147 -12.22 -2.52 -2.94
N PRO A 148 -13.18 -3.18 -2.27
CA PRO A 148 -13.31 -4.63 -2.33
C PRO A 148 -13.85 -5.09 -3.69
N VAL A 149 -13.28 -6.17 -4.20
CA VAL A 149 -13.84 -6.95 -5.30
C VAL A 149 -14.45 -8.22 -4.71
N ALA A 150 -15.71 -8.51 -5.06
CA ALA A 150 -16.39 -9.70 -4.57
C ALA A 150 -15.60 -10.95 -4.97
N CYS A 151 -15.32 -11.78 -4.00
CA CYS A 151 -14.68 -13.06 -4.21
C CYS A 151 -15.73 -14.06 -4.74
N ARG A 152 -15.43 -14.80 -5.80
CA ARG A 152 -16.37 -15.73 -6.44
C ARG A 152 -16.10 -17.20 -6.13
N GLU A 153 -14.83 -17.57 -5.98
CA GLU A 153 -14.40 -18.94 -5.73
C GLU A 153 -13.33 -18.94 -4.64
N ASP A 154 -13.31 -19.97 -3.82
CA ASP A 154 -12.31 -20.23 -2.77
C ASP A 154 -12.01 -19.07 -1.81
N CYS A 155 -13.06 -18.33 -1.43
CA CYS A 155 -12.95 -17.23 -0.47
C CYS A 155 -12.65 -17.74 0.93
N THR A 156 -11.38 -17.88 1.24
CA THR A 156 -10.92 -18.22 2.58
C THR A 156 -10.45 -16.97 3.30
N GLN A 157 -11.11 -16.66 4.42
CA GLN A 157 -10.59 -15.63 5.31
C GLN A 157 -9.18 -16.03 5.77
N GLU A 158 -8.21 -15.21 5.42
CA GLU A 158 -6.82 -15.44 5.82
C GLU A 158 -6.67 -15.42 7.34
N GLY A 159 -5.90 -16.39 7.85
CA GLY A 159 -5.69 -16.51 9.27
C GLY A 159 -5.09 -15.26 9.92
N ARG A 160 -5.58 -14.88 11.10
CA ARG A 160 -5.11 -13.72 11.87
C ARG A 160 -3.58 -13.70 12.08
N LEU A 161 -2.97 -14.86 12.24
CA LEU A 161 -1.51 -14.98 12.41
C LEU A 161 -0.75 -14.49 11.19
N LYS A 162 -1.24 -14.78 9.98
CA LYS A 162 -0.64 -14.30 8.73
C LYS A 162 -0.76 -12.78 8.61
N GLN A 163 -1.91 -12.21 8.97
CA GLN A 163 -2.09 -10.75 9.00
C GLN A 163 -1.10 -10.08 9.97
N TRP A 164 -0.93 -10.62 11.17
CA TRP A 164 -0.01 -10.09 12.15
C TRP A 164 1.45 -10.20 11.72
N SER A 165 1.86 -11.32 11.13
CA SER A 165 3.22 -11.50 10.63
C SER A 165 3.55 -10.51 9.52
N ASP A 166 2.66 -10.30 8.57
CA ASP A 166 2.87 -9.37 7.47
C ASP A 166 2.84 -7.90 7.95
N TRP A 167 2.00 -7.58 8.94
CA TRP A 167 2.00 -6.27 9.58
C TRP A 167 3.33 -5.98 10.30
N LEU A 168 3.86 -6.94 11.08
CA LEU A 168 5.16 -6.82 11.74
C LEU A 168 6.30 -6.64 10.72
N ARG A 169 6.26 -7.37 9.60
CA ARG A 169 7.22 -7.21 8.50
C ARG A 169 7.14 -5.81 7.90
N ALA A 170 5.93 -5.28 7.71
CA ALA A 170 5.73 -3.91 7.21
C ALA A 170 6.31 -2.86 8.16
N VAL A 171 6.11 -3.01 9.47
CA VAL A 171 6.72 -2.13 10.48
C VAL A 171 8.24 -2.23 10.45
N ALA A 172 8.79 -3.44 10.40
CA ALA A 172 10.23 -3.65 10.31
C ALA A 172 10.81 -3.03 9.05
N TRP A 173 10.13 -3.18 7.90
CA TRP A 173 10.55 -2.55 6.65
C TRP A 173 10.57 -1.02 6.75
N VAL A 174 9.56 -0.40 7.32
CA VAL A 174 9.53 1.06 7.52
C VAL A 174 10.69 1.54 8.40
N MET A 175 11.10 0.74 9.39
CA MET A 175 12.19 1.09 10.31
C MET A 175 13.58 0.83 9.73
N THR A 176 13.75 -0.19 8.88
CA THR A 176 15.06 -0.68 8.45
C THR A 176 15.32 -0.53 6.96
N GLY A 177 14.27 -0.33 6.15
CA GLY A 177 14.34 -0.37 4.68
C GLY A 177 14.53 -1.78 4.11
N ARG A 178 14.45 -2.85 4.94
CA ARG A 178 14.68 -4.24 4.52
C ARG A 178 13.50 -5.12 4.88
N ASP A 179 13.15 -6.07 4.00
CA ASP A 179 12.22 -7.14 4.35
C ASP A 179 12.94 -8.18 5.22
N LEU A 180 12.29 -8.62 6.30
CA LEU A 180 12.83 -9.64 7.19
C LEU A 180 12.98 -11.01 6.51
N ARG A 181 12.23 -11.28 5.45
CA ARG A 181 12.38 -12.51 4.65
C ARG A 181 13.69 -12.52 3.87
N ASP A 182 14.03 -11.41 3.24
CA ASP A 182 15.29 -11.28 2.50
C ASP A 182 16.51 -11.40 3.42
N ALA A 183 16.36 -10.97 4.69
CA ALA A 183 17.38 -11.14 5.72
C ALA A 183 17.54 -12.60 6.20
N ALA A 184 16.45 -13.39 6.13
CA ALA A 184 16.45 -14.79 6.56
C ALA A 184 16.89 -15.76 5.45
N ASP A 185 16.74 -15.39 4.19
CA ASP A 185 17.13 -16.18 3.02
C ASP A 185 17.78 -15.24 1.97
N PRO A 186 19.04 -14.82 2.22
CA PRO A 186 19.76 -13.95 1.29
C PRO A 186 19.98 -14.66 -0.05
N ASP A 187 19.64 -13.95 -1.13
CA ASP A 187 19.80 -14.44 -2.51
C ASP A 187 21.23 -14.97 -2.72
N PRO A 188 21.39 -16.22 -3.21
CA PRO A 188 22.71 -16.79 -3.47
C PRO A 188 23.57 -15.99 -4.49
N ALA A 189 22.96 -15.04 -5.22
CA ALA A 189 23.67 -14.15 -6.14
C ALA A 189 24.39 -12.97 -5.44
N GLU A 190 24.15 -12.72 -4.15
CA GLU A 190 24.84 -11.69 -3.36
C GLU A 190 26.01 -12.24 -2.49
N ARG A 191 26.40 -13.51 -2.67
CA ARG A 191 27.54 -14.12 -1.95
C ARG A 191 28.79 -14.25 -2.81
#